data_1dc2655324a05c9209846bd5c11573b6
#
_entry.id   1dc2655324a05c9209846bd5c11573b6
#
_cell.length_a   1.000
_cell.length_b   1.000
_cell.length_c   1.000
_cell.angle_alpha   90.00
_cell.angle_beta   90.00
_cell.angle_gamma   90.00
#
_symmetry.space_group_name_H-M   'P 1'
#
loop_
_entity.id
_entity.type
_entity.pdbx_description
1 polymer ?
#
loop_
_entity_poly.entity_id
_entity_poly.type
_entity_poly.pdbx_seq_one_letter_code
_entity_poly.pdbx_strand_id
1 'polypeptide(L)'
;DTNHIVEVVALTADGDPISVSDLEVKVYKLNWRWWWDASDEYLANYVGSSYRKWIQETTTSTSSDGKGKFEFKIEYPDWGRYMVRVTDRVSGHSTGKIVYIDWPGWAGRSKRDNPGGATMLSFSADKENYRVGDRANITIPASGKGRALVTVESGSKVLQADWVEVTGQELMYSIEITAEMAPNCYVHVTMLQPHKHDNNLPIRLYGVIPLMVENPETHIMPVLNMPDELAPESKVLVKVSEKDGKPMTYTIAM
;
A
#
# COMPACT_ATOMS: atom_id res chain seq x y z
N ASP A 1 -8.84 -6.16 2.11
CA ASP A 1 -9.69 -6.95 1.18
C ASP A 1 -11.13 -6.41 1.20
N THR A 2 -11.34 -5.24 0.59
CA THR A 2 -12.65 -4.60 0.48
C THR A 2 -13.17 -4.71 -0.94
N ASN A 3 -14.49 -4.70 -1.11
CA ASN A 3 -15.09 -4.54 -2.42
C ASN A 3 -14.83 -3.11 -2.92
N HIS A 4 -14.37 -3.00 -4.15
CA HIS A 4 -14.16 -1.74 -4.84
C HIS A 4 -15.35 -1.45 -5.74
N ILE A 5 -15.98 -0.31 -5.53
CA ILE A 5 -17.13 0.14 -6.33
C ILE A 5 -16.60 1.14 -7.36
N VAL A 6 -16.91 0.90 -8.61
CA VAL A 6 -16.61 1.83 -9.71
C VAL A 6 -17.90 2.33 -10.31
N GLU A 7 -18.05 3.63 -10.36
CA GLU A 7 -19.17 4.30 -11.01
C GLU A 7 -18.85 4.54 -12.49
N VAL A 8 -19.85 4.29 -13.33
CA VAL A 8 -19.81 4.50 -14.78
C VAL A 8 -20.89 5.52 -15.13
N VAL A 9 -20.52 6.48 -15.99
CA VAL A 9 -21.48 7.46 -16.52
C VAL A 9 -21.50 7.34 -18.03
N ALA A 10 -22.69 7.22 -18.61
CA ALA A 10 -22.91 7.24 -20.04
C ALA A 10 -23.59 8.56 -20.45
N LEU A 11 -22.98 9.25 -21.40
CA LEU A 11 -23.45 10.52 -21.91
C LEU A 11 -23.51 10.49 -23.45
N THR A 12 -24.40 11.27 -24.03
CA THR A 12 -24.40 11.57 -25.47
C THR A 12 -23.20 12.47 -25.82
N ALA A 13 -22.97 12.71 -27.11
CA ALA A 13 -21.94 13.64 -27.55
C ALA A 13 -22.18 15.10 -27.07
N ASP A 14 -23.43 15.45 -26.80
CA ASP A 14 -23.84 16.75 -26.27
C ASP A 14 -23.79 16.83 -24.73
N GLY A 15 -23.47 15.72 -24.07
CA GLY A 15 -23.32 15.65 -22.61
C GLY A 15 -24.60 15.25 -21.86
N ASP A 16 -25.65 14.87 -22.56
CA ASP A 16 -26.88 14.42 -21.92
C ASP A 16 -26.77 12.98 -21.43
N PRO A 17 -27.31 12.64 -20.25
CA PRO A 17 -27.29 11.28 -19.72
C PRO A 17 -28.15 10.33 -20.55
N ILE A 18 -27.61 9.14 -20.81
CA ILE A 18 -28.32 8.08 -21.54
C ILE A 18 -28.28 6.74 -20.79
N SER A 19 -29.33 5.95 -20.99
CA SER A 19 -29.38 4.56 -20.55
C SER A 19 -28.71 3.68 -21.60
N VAL A 20 -27.69 2.92 -21.16
CA VAL A 20 -26.99 1.93 -22.01
C VAL A 20 -27.07 0.58 -21.28
N SER A 21 -27.55 -0.42 -21.99
CA SER A 21 -27.56 -1.80 -21.52
C SER A 21 -26.29 -2.53 -21.98
N ASP A 22 -25.90 -3.55 -21.23
CA ASP A 22 -24.83 -4.50 -21.60
C ASP A 22 -23.45 -3.85 -21.87
N LEU A 23 -23.06 -2.95 -20.96
CA LEU A 23 -21.68 -2.44 -20.95
C LEU A 23 -20.73 -3.55 -20.47
N GLU A 24 -19.80 -3.95 -21.33
CA GLU A 24 -18.75 -4.91 -20.97
C GLU A 24 -17.71 -4.23 -20.07
N VAL A 25 -17.44 -4.84 -18.92
CA VAL A 25 -16.40 -4.38 -17.98
C VAL A 25 -15.30 -5.41 -17.88
N LYS A 26 -14.08 -5.00 -18.15
CA LYS A 26 -12.89 -5.83 -18.01
C LYS A 26 -11.89 -5.20 -17.04
N VAL A 27 -11.43 -6.00 -16.09
CA VAL A 27 -10.40 -5.60 -15.12
C VAL A 27 -9.12 -6.37 -15.41
N TYR A 28 -8.03 -5.63 -15.58
CA TYR A 28 -6.71 -6.16 -15.87
C TYR A 28 -5.73 -5.75 -14.79
N LYS A 29 -4.94 -6.69 -14.26
CA LYS A 29 -3.75 -6.36 -13.49
C LYS A 29 -2.68 -5.87 -14.46
N LEU A 30 -2.17 -4.65 -14.21
CA LEU A 30 -1.06 -4.09 -14.97
C LEU A 30 0.22 -4.44 -14.25
N ASN A 31 1.13 -5.07 -14.97
CA ASN A 31 2.46 -5.28 -14.45
C ASN A 31 3.13 -3.92 -14.25
N TRP A 32 3.95 -3.83 -13.19
CA TRP A 32 4.70 -2.63 -12.89
C TRP A 32 5.62 -2.32 -14.08
N ARG A 33 5.43 -1.13 -14.70
CA ARG A 33 6.35 -0.57 -15.69
C ARG A 33 7.08 0.60 -15.06
N TRP A 34 8.38 0.60 -15.25
CA TRP A 34 9.17 1.73 -14.88
C TRP A 34 8.88 2.89 -15.83
N TRP A 35 8.97 4.11 -15.34
CA TRP A 35 8.64 5.32 -16.08
C TRP A 35 9.40 5.47 -17.41
N TRP A 36 10.59 4.91 -17.55
CA TRP A 36 11.37 4.92 -18.80
C TRP A 36 10.84 3.94 -19.87
N ASP A 37 9.99 3.05 -19.50
CA ASP A 37 9.26 2.21 -20.46
C ASP A 37 7.97 2.91 -20.92
N ALA A 38 7.67 4.06 -20.38
CA ALA A 38 6.41 4.80 -20.59
C ALA A 38 6.48 5.72 -21.82
N SER A 39 7.17 5.31 -22.90
CA SER A 39 7.11 6.07 -24.16
C SER A 39 5.69 6.19 -24.74
N ASP A 40 4.72 5.42 -24.20
CA ASP A 40 3.34 5.40 -24.66
C ASP A 40 2.35 5.25 -23.50
N GLU A 41 1.97 6.36 -22.88
CA GLU A 41 0.91 6.41 -21.84
C GLU A 41 -0.51 6.31 -22.42
N TYR A 42 -0.67 6.07 -23.70
CA TYR A 42 -2.00 5.94 -24.31
C TYR A 42 -2.68 4.65 -23.88
N LEU A 43 -3.91 4.77 -23.36
CA LEU A 43 -4.76 3.67 -22.93
C LEU A 43 -4.87 2.54 -23.99
N ALA A 44 -4.78 2.90 -25.28
CA ALA A 44 -4.82 1.98 -26.39
C ALA A 44 -3.63 0.98 -26.40
N ASN A 45 -2.46 1.40 -25.97
CA ASN A 45 -1.27 0.52 -25.95
C ASN A 45 -1.28 -0.48 -24.80
N TYR A 46 -1.92 -0.14 -23.68
CA TYR A 46 -2.17 -1.10 -22.60
C TYR A 46 -3.08 -2.25 -23.03
N VAL A 47 -3.92 -2.05 -24.04
CA VAL A 47 -4.84 -3.06 -24.56
C VAL A 47 -4.14 -4.11 -25.43
N GLY A 48 -3.02 -3.75 -26.06
CA GLY A 48 -2.26 -4.62 -26.97
C GLY A 48 -1.08 -5.38 -26.38
N SER A 49 -0.59 -5.00 -25.20
CA SER A 49 0.66 -5.52 -24.66
C SER A 49 0.51 -6.82 -23.87
N SER A 50 1.53 -7.69 -23.93
CA SER A 50 1.63 -8.94 -23.17
C SER A 50 1.77 -8.78 -21.64
N TYR A 51 1.75 -7.56 -21.14
CA TYR A 51 1.96 -7.20 -19.73
C TYR A 51 0.70 -7.14 -18.89
N ARG A 52 -0.44 -7.61 -19.39
CA ARG A 52 -1.71 -7.61 -18.66
C ARG A 52 -2.15 -9.02 -18.29
N LYS A 53 -2.46 -9.22 -17.04
CA LYS A 53 -3.17 -10.41 -16.57
C LYS A 53 -4.65 -10.06 -16.50
N TRP A 54 -5.46 -10.75 -17.25
CA TRP A 54 -6.91 -10.67 -17.14
C TRP A 54 -7.35 -11.22 -15.78
N ILE A 55 -8.20 -10.47 -15.08
CA ILE A 55 -8.65 -10.80 -13.72
C ILE A 55 -10.14 -11.11 -13.70
N GLN A 56 -10.95 -10.22 -14.27
CA GLN A 56 -12.40 -10.33 -14.20
C GLN A 56 -13.05 -9.70 -15.41
N GLU A 57 -14.13 -10.33 -15.87
CA GLU A 57 -15.05 -9.79 -16.86
C GLU A 57 -16.46 -9.81 -16.26
N THR A 58 -17.20 -8.73 -16.42
CA THR A 58 -18.59 -8.60 -15.99
C THR A 58 -19.33 -7.65 -16.92
N THR A 59 -20.62 -7.54 -16.75
CA THR A 59 -21.43 -6.55 -17.45
C THR A 59 -22.11 -5.63 -16.45
N THR A 60 -22.40 -4.42 -16.87
CA THR A 60 -23.20 -3.45 -16.14
C THR A 60 -24.09 -2.66 -17.09
N SER A 61 -24.98 -1.85 -16.56
CA SER A 61 -25.84 -0.97 -17.34
C SER A 61 -25.96 0.37 -16.65
N THR A 62 -26.32 1.41 -17.41
CA THR A 62 -26.66 2.71 -16.86
C THR A 62 -28.19 2.91 -16.89
N SER A 63 -28.71 3.60 -15.90
CA SER A 63 -30.10 4.01 -15.79
C SER A 63 -30.39 5.27 -16.62
N SER A 64 -31.61 5.77 -16.57
CA SER A 64 -32.02 6.96 -17.32
C SER A 64 -31.28 8.23 -16.93
N ASP A 65 -30.65 8.28 -15.76
CA ASP A 65 -29.75 9.34 -15.31
C ASP A 65 -28.30 9.16 -15.80
N GLY A 66 -28.07 8.19 -16.67
CA GLY A 66 -26.77 7.88 -17.23
C GLY A 66 -25.82 7.16 -16.29
N LYS A 67 -26.22 6.81 -15.05
CA LYS A 67 -25.34 6.25 -14.05
C LYS A 67 -25.48 4.72 -13.92
N GLY A 68 -24.36 4.06 -13.79
CA GLY A 68 -24.24 2.65 -13.48
C GLY A 68 -23.10 2.39 -12.51
N LYS A 69 -23.04 1.21 -11.95
CA LYS A 69 -21.96 0.80 -11.06
C LYS A 69 -21.66 -0.68 -11.22
N PHE A 70 -20.44 -1.05 -10.92
CA PHE A 70 -20.06 -2.45 -10.76
C PHE A 70 -19.07 -2.59 -9.61
N GLU A 71 -18.91 -3.81 -9.14
CA GLU A 71 -18.04 -4.12 -8.01
C GLU A 71 -17.02 -5.18 -8.42
N PHE A 72 -15.82 -5.06 -7.90
CA PHE A 72 -14.80 -6.10 -7.98
C PHE A 72 -13.97 -6.12 -6.70
N LYS A 73 -13.32 -7.26 -6.44
CA LYS A 73 -12.53 -7.46 -5.25
C LYS A 73 -11.14 -7.96 -5.64
N ILE A 74 -10.13 -7.35 -5.06
CA ILE A 74 -8.75 -7.82 -5.14
C ILE A 74 -8.30 -8.13 -3.73
N GLU A 75 -7.80 -9.33 -3.55
CA GLU A 75 -7.30 -9.81 -2.27
C GLU A 75 -5.77 -9.75 -2.23
N TYR A 76 -5.23 -9.62 -1.03
CA TYR A 76 -3.79 -9.76 -0.81
C TYR A 76 -3.34 -11.19 -1.25
N PRO A 77 -2.21 -11.36 -1.91
CA PRO A 77 -1.15 -10.39 -2.21
C PRO A 77 -1.30 -9.68 -3.57
N ASP A 78 -2.43 -9.85 -4.27
CA ASP A 78 -2.61 -9.37 -5.63
C ASP A 78 -2.84 -7.85 -5.76
N TRP A 79 -2.50 -7.08 -4.74
CA TRP A 79 -2.57 -5.62 -4.81
C TRP A 79 -1.65 -5.05 -5.90
N GLY A 80 -1.91 -3.83 -6.28
CA GLY A 80 -1.12 -3.16 -7.26
C GLY A 80 -1.94 -2.30 -8.21
N ARG A 81 -1.47 -2.20 -9.42
CA ARG A 81 -2.01 -1.33 -10.47
C ARG A 81 -2.97 -2.09 -11.35
N TYR A 82 -4.17 -1.56 -11.52
CA TYR A 82 -5.23 -2.17 -12.31
C TYR A 82 -5.77 -1.21 -13.35
N MET A 83 -6.12 -1.73 -14.52
CA MET A 83 -6.89 -1.02 -15.52
C MET A 83 -8.31 -1.57 -15.54
N VAL A 84 -9.26 -0.70 -15.32
CA VAL A 84 -10.68 -0.98 -15.53
C VAL A 84 -11.06 -0.42 -16.89
N ARG A 85 -11.56 -1.26 -17.79
CA ARG A 85 -12.04 -0.88 -19.11
C ARG A 85 -13.52 -1.19 -19.21
N VAL A 86 -14.28 -0.21 -19.67
CA VAL A 86 -15.70 -0.35 -19.97
C VAL A 86 -15.90 -0.16 -21.47
N THR A 87 -16.65 -1.04 -22.11
CA THR A 87 -16.92 -1.00 -23.56
C THR A 87 -18.40 -1.15 -23.81
N ASP A 88 -18.97 -0.24 -24.55
CA ASP A 88 -20.29 -0.42 -25.15
C ASP A 88 -20.14 -1.28 -26.40
N ARG A 89 -20.72 -2.49 -26.37
CA ARG A 89 -20.61 -3.45 -27.48
C ARG A 89 -21.40 -3.01 -28.72
N VAL A 90 -22.37 -2.13 -28.56
CA VAL A 90 -23.22 -1.65 -29.67
C VAL A 90 -22.53 -0.56 -30.46
N SER A 91 -22.06 0.46 -29.78
CA SER A 91 -21.38 1.60 -30.43
C SER A 91 -19.89 1.34 -30.68
N GLY A 92 -19.30 0.36 -29.98
CA GLY A 92 -17.87 0.11 -29.95
C GLY A 92 -17.07 1.12 -29.12
N HIS A 93 -17.73 2.11 -28.51
CA HIS A 93 -17.08 3.08 -27.68
C HIS A 93 -16.50 2.42 -26.41
N SER A 94 -15.28 2.81 -26.04
CA SER A 94 -14.66 2.28 -24.83
C SER A 94 -13.92 3.37 -24.05
N THR A 95 -14.01 3.28 -22.74
CA THR A 95 -13.26 4.11 -21.80
C THR A 95 -12.53 3.24 -20.80
N GLY A 96 -11.55 3.79 -20.12
CA GLY A 96 -10.85 3.06 -19.08
C GLY A 96 -10.14 3.96 -18.11
N LYS A 97 -9.92 3.45 -16.92
CA LYS A 97 -9.20 4.14 -15.85
C LYS A 97 -8.21 3.21 -15.18
N ILE A 98 -7.02 3.73 -14.92
CA ILE A 98 -6.04 3.04 -14.09
C ILE A 98 -6.34 3.38 -12.64
N VAL A 99 -6.44 2.36 -11.81
CA VAL A 99 -6.65 2.47 -10.36
C VAL A 99 -5.52 1.74 -9.64
N TYR A 100 -5.17 2.26 -8.48
CA TYR A 100 -4.26 1.58 -7.57
C TYR A 100 -5.07 0.94 -6.46
N ILE A 101 -4.85 -0.35 -6.26
CA ILE A 101 -5.41 -1.11 -5.15
C ILE A 101 -4.24 -1.44 -4.25
N ASP A 102 -4.20 -0.74 -3.14
CA ASP A 102 -3.14 -0.85 -2.16
C ASP A 102 -3.76 -0.71 -0.76
N TRP A 103 -2.98 -0.98 0.25
CA TRP A 103 -3.39 -0.77 1.62
C TRP A 103 -3.73 0.71 1.88
N PRO A 104 -4.58 1.01 2.88
CA PRO A 104 -4.93 2.39 3.21
C PRO A 104 -3.68 3.24 3.45
N GLY A 105 -3.71 4.48 3.05
CA GLY A 105 -2.63 5.44 2.81
C GLY A 105 -1.48 5.63 3.81
N TRP A 106 -1.38 4.79 4.81
CA TRP A 106 -0.32 4.75 5.81
C TRP A 106 0.71 3.62 5.55
N ALA A 107 0.37 2.58 4.77
CA ALA A 107 1.19 1.38 4.57
C ALA A 107 2.15 1.45 3.38
N GLY A 108 2.71 2.60 3.11
CA GLY A 108 3.58 2.79 1.96
C GLY A 108 2.77 3.22 0.73
N ARG A 109 2.92 4.46 0.37
CA ARG A 109 2.17 5.04 -0.74
C ARG A 109 2.89 4.75 -2.04
N SER A 110 2.24 4.03 -2.93
CA SER A 110 2.42 4.32 -4.34
C SER A 110 1.93 5.75 -4.58
N LYS A 111 2.85 6.72 -4.60
CA LYS A 111 2.47 8.09 -4.91
C LYS A 111 1.84 8.12 -6.30
N ARG A 112 0.59 8.56 -6.32
CA ARG A 112 -0.16 8.87 -7.53
C ARG A 112 0.65 9.78 -8.45
N ASP A 113 0.69 9.44 -9.71
CA ASP A 113 0.83 10.31 -10.89
C ASP A 113 2.00 11.29 -10.95
N ASN A 114 2.99 11.19 -10.11
CA ASN A 114 4.20 11.94 -10.34
C ASN A 114 5.41 11.01 -10.20
N PRO A 115 6.09 10.68 -11.31
CA PRO A 115 7.40 10.06 -11.25
C PRO A 115 8.43 11.09 -10.74
N GLY A 116 8.08 11.77 -9.66
CA GLY A 116 8.87 12.78 -9.00
C GLY A 116 10.18 12.25 -8.46
N GLY A 117 10.89 11.64 -9.31
CA GLY A 117 12.19 11.04 -9.15
C GLY A 117 12.15 9.59 -9.65
N ALA A 118 12.77 9.39 -10.76
CA ALA A 118 13.12 8.11 -11.37
C ALA A 118 13.82 7.11 -10.41
N THR A 119 13.92 7.45 -9.14
CA THR A 119 14.67 6.73 -8.11
C THR A 119 13.81 6.25 -6.95
N MET A 120 12.54 6.62 -6.87
CA MET A 120 11.67 6.22 -5.75
C MET A 120 10.94 4.93 -6.04
N LEU A 121 11.13 3.95 -5.15
CA LEU A 121 10.43 2.68 -5.11
C LEU A 121 9.26 2.78 -4.11
N SER A 122 8.04 2.56 -4.59
CA SER A 122 6.87 2.44 -3.72
C SER A 122 6.58 0.96 -3.48
N PHE A 123 6.47 0.57 -2.23
CA PHE A 123 6.14 -0.78 -1.83
C PHE A 123 5.28 -0.75 -0.55
N SER A 124 4.72 -1.88 -0.16
CA SER A 124 3.75 -1.95 0.92
C SER A 124 3.95 -3.16 1.83
N ALA A 125 3.45 -3.04 3.05
CA ALA A 125 3.31 -4.11 4.01
C ALA A 125 1.87 -4.62 4.04
N ASP A 126 1.65 -5.83 4.54
CA ASP A 126 0.33 -6.46 4.62
C ASP A 126 -0.55 -5.94 5.76
N LYS A 127 0.03 -5.25 6.75
CA LYS A 127 -0.69 -4.65 7.87
C LYS A 127 -0.10 -3.28 8.24
N GLU A 128 -0.87 -2.48 8.97
CA GLU A 128 -0.41 -1.22 9.57
C GLU A 128 0.35 -1.44 10.86
N ASN A 129 -0.20 -2.28 11.72
CA ASN A 129 0.30 -2.53 13.06
C ASN A 129 0.62 -4.01 13.21
N TYR A 130 1.74 -4.27 13.81
CA TYR A 130 2.22 -5.61 14.12
C TYR A 130 2.45 -5.76 15.62
N ARG A 131 2.39 -6.98 16.11
CA ARG A 131 2.82 -7.33 17.46
C ARG A 131 4.13 -8.10 17.41
N VAL A 132 4.89 -8.01 18.47
CA VAL A 132 6.08 -8.86 18.64
C VAL A 132 5.69 -10.33 18.48
N GLY A 133 6.40 -11.05 17.61
CA GLY A 133 6.10 -12.42 17.20
C GLY A 133 5.26 -12.55 15.93
N ASP A 134 4.69 -11.46 15.42
CA ASP A 134 4.03 -11.46 14.11
C ASP A 134 5.04 -11.61 12.97
N ARG A 135 4.51 -11.90 11.79
CA ARG A 135 5.26 -11.85 10.53
C ARG A 135 4.71 -10.74 9.63
N ALA A 136 5.56 -9.81 9.27
CA ALA A 136 5.25 -8.78 8.29
C ALA A 136 5.61 -9.25 6.88
N ASN A 137 4.67 -9.17 5.95
CA ASN A 137 4.92 -9.51 4.55
C ASN A 137 4.97 -8.23 3.72
N ILE A 138 6.10 -8.02 3.07
CA ILE A 138 6.38 -6.85 2.27
C ILE A 138 6.27 -7.21 0.80
N THR A 139 5.44 -6.50 0.04
CA THR A 139 5.30 -6.64 -1.41
C THR A 139 6.10 -5.53 -2.09
N ILE A 140 7.14 -5.92 -2.81
CA ILE A 140 8.07 -5.01 -3.47
C ILE A 140 7.91 -5.18 -4.98
N PRO A 141 7.46 -4.14 -5.71
CA PRO A 141 7.39 -4.18 -7.18
C PRO A 141 8.77 -4.34 -7.79
N ALA A 142 8.84 -5.14 -8.82
CA ALA A 142 10.08 -5.42 -9.53
C ALA A 142 9.86 -5.48 -11.05
N SER A 143 10.90 -5.29 -11.84
CA SER A 143 10.82 -5.28 -13.30
C SER A 143 11.57 -6.44 -13.96
N GLY A 144 11.56 -7.61 -13.32
CA GLY A 144 12.19 -8.80 -13.85
C GLY A 144 13.43 -9.24 -13.08
N LYS A 145 14.63 -9.11 -13.64
CA LYS A 145 15.89 -9.60 -13.00
C LYS A 145 16.61 -8.45 -12.29
N GLY A 146 17.07 -8.69 -11.07
CA GLY A 146 17.82 -7.73 -10.28
C GLY A 146 18.14 -8.25 -8.90
N ARG A 147 18.66 -7.37 -8.04
CA ARG A 147 18.90 -7.65 -6.62
C ARG A 147 18.29 -6.54 -5.77
N ALA A 148 17.67 -6.91 -4.69
CA ALA A 148 17.17 -5.97 -3.69
C ALA A 148 18.00 -6.12 -2.40
N LEU A 149 18.50 -5.02 -1.89
CA LEU A 149 18.95 -4.94 -0.51
C LEU A 149 17.77 -4.49 0.33
N VAL A 150 17.34 -5.35 1.24
CA VAL A 150 16.29 -5.04 2.23
C VAL A 150 16.96 -4.87 3.57
N THR A 151 16.79 -3.70 4.20
CA THR A 151 17.25 -3.45 5.57
C THR A 151 16.06 -3.12 6.47
N VAL A 152 16.14 -3.59 7.72
CA VAL A 152 15.22 -3.22 8.79
C VAL A 152 15.98 -2.42 9.81
N GLU A 153 15.53 -1.21 10.09
CA GLU A 153 16.25 -0.25 10.91
C GLU A 153 15.35 0.29 12.03
N SER A 154 15.90 0.40 13.22
CA SER A 154 15.24 1.00 14.37
C SER A 154 16.15 2.09 14.97
N GLY A 155 15.69 3.35 14.88
CA GLY A 155 16.48 4.49 15.34
C GLY A 155 17.84 4.58 14.64
N SER A 156 18.91 4.27 15.35
CA SER A 156 20.29 4.31 14.85
C SER A 156 20.90 2.92 14.54
N LYS A 157 20.08 1.88 14.61
CA LYS A 157 20.57 0.49 14.44
C LYS A 157 19.98 -0.14 13.18
N VAL A 158 20.81 -0.84 12.43
CA VAL A 158 20.38 -1.81 11.43
C VAL A 158 20.16 -3.12 12.15
N LEU A 159 18.92 -3.58 12.19
CA LEU A 159 18.52 -4.83 12.87
C LEU A 159 18.68 -6.04 11.94
N GLN A 160 18.43 -5.84 10.64
CA GLN A 160 18.51 -6.88 9.62
C GLN A 160 18.95 -6.28 8.30
N ALA A 161 19.73 -7.02 7.51
CA ALA A 161 20.17 -6.60 6.18
C ALA A 161 20.34 -7.83 5.29
N ASP A 162 19.52 -7.94 4.26
CA ASP A 162 19.51 -9.09 3.36
C ASP A 162 19.57 -8.68 1.90
N TRP A 163 20.37 -9.43 1.13
CA TRP A 163 20.37 -9.37 -0.32
C TRP A 163 19.44 -10.44 -0.89
N VAL A 164 18.45 -10.02 -1.65
CA VAL A 164 17.44 -10.89 -2.25
C VAL A 164 17.52 -10.79 -3.77
N GLU A 165 17.56 -11.94 -4.44
CA GLU A 165 17.48 -12.01 -5.90
C GLU A 165 16.04 -11.78 -6.36
N VAL A 166 15.90 -10.93 -7.37
CA VAL A 166 14.61 -10.61 -7.98
C VAL A 166 14.52 -11.32 -9.32
N THR A 167 13.53 -12.20 -9.47
CA THR A 167 13.33 -12.99 -10.68
C THR A 167 11.98 -12.77 -11.37
N GLY A 168 11.09 -11.97 -10.75
CA GLY A 168 9.72 -11.73 -11.20
C GLY A 168 9.34 -10.27 -11.24
N GLN A 169 8.06 -10.03 -11.42
CA GLN A 169 7.46 -8.69 -11.43
C GLN A 169 7.21 -8.15 -10.01
N GLU A 170 7.20 -9.03 -9.02
CA GLU A 170 7.03 -8.71 -7.62
C GLU A 170 7.97 -9.60 -6.79
N LEU A 171 8.47 -9.04 -5.71
CA LEU A 171 9.24 -9.73 -4.69
C LEU A 171 8.44 -9.70 -3.39
N MET A 172 8.13 -10.88 -2.85
CA MET A 172 7.55 -11.03 -1.52
C MET A 172 8.67 -11.27 -0.53
N TYR A 173 8.76 -10.42 0.50
CA TYR A 173 9.76 -10.51 1.54
C TYR A 173 9.10 -10.53 2.92
N SER A 174 9.42 -11.51 3.76
CA SER A 174 8.83 -11.70 5.09
C SER A 174 9.82 -11.35 6.18
N ILE A 175 9.37 -10.58 7.16
CA ILE A 175 10.14 -10.12 8.32
C ILE A 175 9.47 -10.66 9.58
N GLU A 176 10.23 -11.31 10.45
CA GLU A 176 9.78 -11.66 11.80
C GLU A 176 9.89 -10.45 12.73
N ILE A 177 8.78 -10.07 13.36
CA ILE A 177 8.72 -8.87 14.20
C ILE A 177 9.25 -9.19 15.60
N THR A 178 10.35 -8.53 15.96
CA THR A 178 11.02 -8.71 17.25
C THR A 178 10.75 -7.56 18.20
N ALA A 179 11.04 -7.76 19.48
CA ALA A 179 10.89 -6.72 20.51
C ALA A 179 11.78 -5.49 20.26
N GLU A 180 12.94 -5.64 19.61
CA GLU A 180 13.84 -4.54 19.27
C GLU A 180 13.27 -3.60 18.20
N MET A 181 12.25 -4.04 17.48
CA MET A 181 11.55 -3.24 16.46
C MET A 181 10.49 -2.31 17.06
N ALA A 182 10.13 -2.51 18.33
CA ALA A 182 9.15 -1.64 19.00
C ALA A 182 9.76 -0.30 19.41
N PRO A 183 8.98 0.82 19.36
CA PRO A 183 7.58 0.94 18.98
C PRO A 183 7.38 1.04 17.46
N ASN A 184 8.43 1.20 16.68
CA ASN A 184 8.42 1.21 15.23
C ASN A 184 9.80 0.88 14.67
N CYS A 185 9.80 0.35 13.46
CA CYS A 185 11.00 0.21 12.66
C CYS A 185 10.73 0.69 11.22
N TYR A 186 11.77 0.82 10.44
CA TYR A 186 11.71 1.22 9.04
C TYR A 186 12.27 0.11 8.17
N VAL A 187 11.53 -0.25 7.14
CA VAL A 187 12.02 -1.14 6.10
C VAL A 187 12.51 -0.29 4.95
N HIS A 188 13.80 -0.39 4.63
CA HIS A 188 14.39 0.25 3.47
C HIS A 188 14.63 -0.80 2.40
N VAL A 189 14.30 -0.46 1.17
CA VAL A 189 14.56 -1.32 0.02
C VAL A 189 15.36 -0.53 -1.00
N THR A 190 16.53 -1.06 -1.35
CA THR A 190 17.31 -0.57 -2.49
C THR A 190 17.33 -1.65 -3.55
N MET A 191 16.71 -1.38 -4.69
CA MET A 191 16.67 -2.29 -5.82
C MET A 191 17.72 -1.90 -6.87
N LEU A 192 18.53 -2.85 -7.29
CA LEU A 192 19.53 -2.70 -8.33
C LEU A 192 19.14 -3.56 -9.53
N GLN A 193 19.08 -2.93 -10.69
CA GLN A 193 18.91 -3.62 -11.96
C GLN A 193 20.23 -3.69 -12.72
N PRO A 194 20.59 -4.85 -13.29
CA PRO A 194 21.77 -4.96 -14.09
C PRO A 194 21.63 -4.16 -15.39
N HIS A 195 22.72 -3.57 -15.83
CA HIS A 195 22.81 -2.93 -17.14
C HIS A 195 22.73 -4.00 -18.24
N LYS A 196 21.77 -3.87 -19.17
CA LYS A 196 21.70 -4.68 -20.40
C LYS A 196 22.15 -3.84 -21.59
N HIS A 197 22.78 -4.48 -22.57
CA HIS A 197 23.35 -3.82 -23.74
C HIS A 197 22.33 -3.09 -24.64
N ASP A 198 21.04 -3.35 -24.50
CA ASP A 198 20.00 -2.74 -25.31
C ASP A 198 19.33 -1.56 -24.61
N ASN A 199 19.99 -0.41 -24.62
CA ASN A 199 19.49 0.91 -24.20
C ASN A 199 19.02 1.10 -22.74
N ASN A 200 19.25 0.16 -21.83
CA ASN A 200 18.84 0.31 -20.42
C ASN A 200 19.97 0.89 -19.57
N LEU A 201 19.75 2.05 -19.00
CA LEU A 201 20.66 2.61 -17.98
C LEU A 201 20.67 1.74 -16.72
N PRO A 202 21.80 1.64 -16.00
CA PRO A 202 21.81 0.99 -14.69
C PRO A 202 20.91 1.77 -13.75
N ILE A 203 19.98 1.06 -13.12
CA ILE A 203 18.93 1.69 -12.33
C ILE A 203 19.07 1.27 -10.89
N ARG A 204 19.06 2.27 -10.02
CA ARG A 204 18.94 2.12 -8.59
C ARG A 204 17.63 2.77 -8.14
N LEU A 205 16.75 1.97 -7.56
CA LEU A 205 15.52 2.46 -6.93
C LEU A 205 15.64 2.32 -5.43
N TYR A 206 15.04 3.24 -4.73
CA TYR A 206 15.09 3.30 -3.29
C TYR A 206 13.71 3.63 -2.73
N GLY A 207 13.32 2.96 -1.65
CA GLY A 207 12.10 3.23 -0.93
C GLY A 207 12.21 2.90 0.55
N VAL A 208 11.32 3.47 1.36
CA VAL A 208 11.23 3.24 2.80
C VAL A 208 9.78 3.26 3.24
N ILE A 209 9.44 2.33 4.13
CA ILE A 209 8.15 2.32 4.82
C ILE A 209 8.35 2.12 6.33
N PRO A 210 7.53 2.76 7.17
CA PRO A 210 7.48 2.46 8.59
C PRO A 210 6.64 1.21 8.85
N LEU A 211 7.02 0.43 9.86
CA LEU A 211 6.21 -0.61 10.49
C LEU A 211 5.97 -0.23 11.94
N MET A 212 4.71 -0.13 12.34
CA MET A 212 4.35 0.12 13.74
C MET A 212 4.33 -1.20 14.49
N VAL A 213 5.02 -1.26 15.63
CA VAL A 213 5.20 -2.49 16.40
C VAL A 213 4.75 -2.29 17.84
N GLU A 214 3.76 -3.06 18.24
CA GLU A 214 3.29 -3.15 19.62
C GLU A 214 4.04 -4.25 20.36
N ASN A 215 4.68 -3.89 21.47
CA ASN A 215 5.18 -4.87 22.43
C ASN A 215 4.29 -4.88 23.67
N PRO A 216 3.40 -5.87 23.84
CA PRO A 216 2.49 -5.93 25.00
C PRO A 216 3.20 -5.97 26.36
N GLU A 217 4.46 -6.43 26.38
CA GLU A 217 5.23 -6.48 27.63
C GLU A 217 5.62 -5.10 28.15
N THR A 218 5.69 -4.11 27.26
CA THR A 218 6.02 -2.72 27.63
C THR A 218 4.79 -1.91 28.08
N HIS A 219 3.59 -2.46 27.99
CA HIS A 219 2.39 -1.78 28.45
C HIS A 219 2.39 -1.73 29.96
N ILE A 220 2.28 -0.51 30.49
CA ILE A 220 2.13 -0.23 31.92
C ILE A 220 0.76 0.37 32.16
N MET A 221 0.16 0.01 33.30
CA MET A 221 -1.12 0.54 33.76
C MET A 221 -0.90 1.32 35.07
N PRO A 222 -0.60 2.64 34.99
CA PRO A 222 -0.38 3.42 36.18
C PRO A 222 -1.70 3.63 36.93
N VAL A 223 -1.65 3.42 38.24
CA VAL A 223 -2.74 3.65 39.17
C VAL A 223 -2.36 4.83 40.07
N LEU A 224 -3.18 5.86 40.04
CA LEU A 224 -3.08 7.01 40.94
C LEU A 224 -4.09 6.85 42.08
N ASN A 225 -3.60 6.95 43.29
CA ASN A 225 -4.44 6.98 44.48
C ASN A 225 -4.19 8.28 45.22
N MET A 226 -5.20 9.16 45.20
CA MET A 226 -5.23 10.44 45.87
C MET A 226 -6.69 10.81 46.18
N PRO A 227 -6.95 11.73 47.14
CA PRO A 227 -8.30 12.25 47.37
C PRO A 227 -8.83 12.99 46.14
N ASP A 228 -10.13 12.82 45.86
CA ASP A 228 -10.78 13.51 44.72
C ASP A 228 -10.91 15.01 44.96
N GLU A 229 -11.03 15.42 46.24
CA GLU A 229 -11.11 16.81 46.64
C GLU A 229 -9.95 17.17 47.57
N LEU A 230 -9.31 18.29 47.32
CA LEU A 230 -8.18 18.81 48.07
C LEU A 230 -8.48 20.18 48.60
N ALA A 231 -8.26 20.38 49.90
CA ALA A 231 -8.34 21.74 50.48
C ALA A 231 -7.10 22.57 50.09
N PRO A 232 -7.26 23.88 49.81
CA PRO A 232 -6.13 24.75 49.53
C PRO A 232 -5.08 24.69 50.68
N GLU A 233 -3.80 24.79 50.30
CA GLU A 233 -2.66 24.82 51.24
C GLU A 233 -2.53 23.57 52.13
N SER A 234 -3.14 22.44 51.75
CA SER A 234 -3.08 21.20 52.48
C SER A 234 -1.96 20.26 51.93
N LYS A 235 -1.41 19.44 52.84
CA LYS A 235 -0.49 18.40 52.46
C LYS A 235 -1.29 17.24 51.86
N VAL A 236 -0.92 16.82 50.66
CA VAL A 236 -1.52 15.69 49.97
C VAL A 236 -0.52 14.55 49.83
N LEU A 237 -0.99 13.35 50.04
CA LEU A 237 -0.23 12.13 49.73
C LEU A 237 -0.75 11.53 48.43
N VAL A 238 0.06 11.57 47.39
CA VAL A 238 -0.21 10.93 46.11
C VAL A 238 0.55 9.60 46.06
N LYS A 239 -0.18 8.51 45.88
CA LYS A 239 0.40 7.17 45.73
C LYS A 239 0.32 6.77 44.29
N VAL A 240 1.46 6.48 43.66
CA VAL A 240 1.55 6.00 42.29
C VAL A 240 2.05 4.58 42.31
N SER A 241 1.34 3.68 41.65
CA SER A 241 1.72 2.28 41.49
C SER A 241 1.36 1.79 40.09
N GLU A 242 1.98 0.73 39.66
CA GLU A 242 1.54 -0.01 38.46
C GLU A 242 0.59 -1.12 38.90
N LYS A 243 -0.50 -1.35 38.13
CA LYS A 243 -1.60 -2.25 38.50
C LYS A 243 -1.14 -3.68 38.78
N ASP A 244 -0.24 -4.18 37.94
CA ASP A 244 0.27 -5.57 37.98
C ASP A 244 1.65 -5.68 38.66
N GLY A 245 2.14 -4.57 39.26
CA GLY A 245 3.42 -4.51 39.94
C GLY A 245 4.65 -4.44 39.04
N LYS A 246 4.48 -4.12 37.74
CA LYS A 246 5.59 -3.94 36.83
C LYS A 246 6.43 -2.72 37.22
N PRO A 247 7.75 -2.76 37.05
CA PRO A 247 8.59 -1.58 37.24
C PRO A 247 8.22 -0.48 36.25
N MET A 248 8.07 0.74 36.74
CA MET A 248 7.78 1.89 35.89
C MET A 248 8.56 3.12 36.34
N THR A 249 8.87 4.02 35.39
CA THR A 249 9.37 5.36 35.64
C THR A 249 8.27 6.35 35.29
N TYR A 250 8.00 7.32 36.14
CA TYR A 250 6.93 8.30 35.96
C TYR A 250 7.35 9.70 36.35
N THR A 251 6.67 10.69 35.79
CA THR A 251 6.78 12.10 36.17
C THR A 251 5.42 12.58 36.65
N ILE A 252 5.38 13.26 37.78
CA ILE A 252 4.18 13.91 38.31
C ILE A 252 4.30 15.39 37.98
N ALA A 253 3.29 15.96 37.35
CA ALA A 253 3.10 17.39 37.17
C ALA A 253 1.86 17.84 37.98
N MET A 254 1.99 18.91 38.74
CA MET A 254 0.91 19.54 39.52
C MET A 254 0.75 20.98 39.10
#